data_ec6a15046078dced984b8f31940e2181
#
_entry.id   ec6a15046078dced984b8f31940e2181
#
_cell.length_a   1.000
_cell.length_b   1.000
_cell.length_c   1.000
_cell.angle_alpha   90.00
_cell.angle_beta   90.00
_cell.angle_gamma   90.00
#
_symmetry.space_group_name_H-M   'P 1'
#
loop_
_entity.id
_entity.type
_entity.pdbx_description
1 polymer ?
#
loop_
_entity_poly.entity_id
_entity_poly.type
_entity_poly.pdbx_seq_one_letter_code
_entity_poly.pdbx_strand_id
1 'polypeptide(L)'
;FESHTNKFNLTYKNRSDEFHGLSIAGPKSRELLQKITRDDVSNSKLKFRDSRHMFIGGVPAIINRISFTGELGYEIYVAPHFQLKLYEEIMEAGKEFNIKPFGGRALMSMRLEKNWGAWTLDYRPDFTAKETGLDIFINWDKDFIGKENAQKDQGSNQLVPLIVQTNDI
;
A
#
# COMPACT_ATOMS: atom_id res chain seq x y z
N PHE A 1 18.94 9.67 -3.51
CA PHE A 1 18.66 10.63 -2.44
C PHE A 1 19.91 11.49 -2.15
N GLU A 2 21.05 10.93 -1.79
CA GLU A 2 22.25 11.65 -1.36
C GLU A 2 22.68 12.76 -2.31
N SER A 3 22.65 12.53 -3.61
CA SER A 3 23.00 13.51 -4.64
C SER A 3 22.07 14.74 -4.69
N HIS A 4 20.89 14.66 -4.09
CA HIS A 4 19.87 15.71 -4.11
C HIS A 4 19.62 16.34 -2.73
N THR A 5 20.23 15.82 -1.68
CA THR A 5 20.02 16.30 -0.30
C THR A 5 20.96 17.40 0.15
N ASN A 6 22.07 17.61 -0.55
CA ASN A 6 23.14 18.54 -0.15
C ASN A 6 22.69 20.02 -0.01
N LYS A 7 21.55 20.37 -0.60
CA LYS A 7 20.97 21.73 -0.54
C LYS A 7 19.93 21.90 0.56
N PHE A 8 19.62 20.83 1.31
CA PHE A 8 18.55 20.83 2.29
C PHE A 8 19.07 20.33 3.63
N ASN A 9 18.51 20.83 4.73
CA ASN A 9 18.76 20.30 6.06
C ASN A 9 17.93 19.02 6.25
N LEU A 10 18.41 17.90 5.73
CA LEU A 10 17.73 16.60 5.73
C LEU A 10 18.53 15.55 6.47
N THR A 11 17.83 14.73 7.22
CA THR A 11 18.37 13.50 7.78
C THR A 11 17.77 12.31 7.01
N TYR A 12 18.63 11.49 6.44
CA TYR A 12 18.27 10.22 5.80
C TYR A 12 18.73 9.06 6.68
N LYS A 13 17.81 8.14 6.97
CA LYS A 13 18.11 6.93 7.74
C LYS A 13 17.44 5.72 7.09
N ASN A 14 18.22 4.71 6.75
CA ASN A 14 17.69 3.39 6.38
C ASN A 14 17.19 2.68 7.66
N ARG A 15 15.93 2.28 7.65
CA ARG A 15 15.24 1.61 8.76
C ARG A 15 14.69 0.24 8.37
N SER A 16 15.21 -0.36 7.31
CA SER A 16 14.70 -1.63 6.76
C SER A 16 14.68 -2.78 7.77
N ASP A 17 15.66 -2.81 8.67
CA ASP A 17 15.77 -3.85 9.68
C ASP A 17 15.04 -3.52 11.00
N GLU A 18 14.45 -2.33 11.10
CA GLU A 18 13.76 -1.90 12.32
C GLU A 18 12.27 -2.33 12.32
N PHE A 19 11.70 -2.68 11.17
CA PHE A 19 10.29 -3.00 11.04
C PHE A 19 10.03 -4.23 10.19
N HIS A 20 9.07 -5.03 10.66
CA HIS A 20 8.40 -6.05 9.86
C HIS A 20 6.96 -5.65 9.60
N GLY A 21 6.46 -5.94 8.39
CA GLY A 21 5.12 -5.58 7.97
C GLY A 21 4.19 -6.78 7.83
N LEU A 22 2.94 -6.61 8.23
CA LEU A 22 1.83 -7.50 7.89
C LEU A 22 0.77 -6.69 7.15
N SER A 23 0.16 -7.28 6.13
CA SER A 23 -0.96 -6.66 5.42
C SER A 23 -2.23 -7.45 5.65
N ILE A 24 -3.31 -6.75 6.01
CA ILE A 24 -4.66 -7.30 6.05
C ILE A 24 -5.50 -6.59 4.99
N ALA A 25 -6.29 -7.34 4.24
CA ALA A 25 -7.13 -6.79 3.18
C ALA A 25 -8.47 -7.53 3.08
N GLY A 26 -9.49 -6.83 2.63
CA GLY A 26 -10.83 -7.35 2.43
C GLY A 26 -11.89 -6.53 3.15
N PRO A 27 -13.18 -6.75 2.83
CA PRO A 27 -14.28 -5.92 3.31
C PRO A 27 -14.44 -5.94 4.83
N LYS A 28 -14.00 -7.00 5.51
CA LYS A 28 -14.06 -7.20 6.97
C LYS A 28 -12.79 -6.78 7.71
N SER A 29 -11.77 -6.30 7.02
CA SER A 29 -10.48 -5.95 7.62
C SER A 29 -10.59 -4.87 8.71
N ARG A 30 -11.53 -3.92 8.59
CA ARG A 30 -11.78 -2.90 9.63
C ARG A 30 -12.43 -3.48 10.87
N GLU A 31 -13.42 -4.33 10.70
CA GLU A 31 -14.10 -4.98 11.82
C GLU A 31 -13.12 -5.84 12.61
N LEU A 32 -12.27 -6.58 11.92
CA LEU A 32 -11.18 -7.32 12.54
C LEU A 32 -10.23 -6.40 13.29
N LEU A 33 -9.74 -5.35 12.63
CA LEU A 33 -8.80 -4.42 13.25
C LEU A 33 -9.39 -3.78 14.52
N GLN A 34 -10.66 -3.36 14.49
CA GLN A 34 -11.34 -2.75 15.65
C GLN A 34 -11.40 -3.70 16.86
N LYS A 35 -11.39 -5.02 16.65
CA LYS A 35 -11.38 -5.99 17.76
C LYS A 35 -10.07 -6.07 18.51
N ILE A 36 -8.96 -5.77 17.85
CA ILE A 36 -7.61 -5.90 18.39
C ILE A 36 -6.94 -4.55 18.70
N THR A 37 -7.69 -3.44 18.59
CA THR A 37 -7.26 -2.12 19.04
C THR A 37 -8.33 -1.41 19.84
N ARG A 38 -7.91 -0.53 20.76
CA ARG A 38 -8.81 0.37 21.50
C ARG A 38 -9.04 1.69 20.76
N ASP A 39 -8.23 1.98 19.76
CA ASP A 39 -8.35 3.19 18.97
C ASP A 39 -9.53 3.06 17.99
N ASP A 40 -10.19 4.18 17.71
CA ASP A 40 -11.25 4.25 16.70
C ASP A 40 -10.62 4.19 15.29
N VAL A 41 -10.87 3.10 14.58
CA VAL A 41 -10.41 2.88 13.20
C VAL A 41 -11.50 3.10 12.15
N SER A 42 -12.57 3.82 12.52
CA SER A 42 -13.63 4.22 11.60
C SER A 42 -13.09 5.07 10.43
N ASN A 43 -13.90 5.22 9.38
CA ASN A 43 -13.54 6.06 8.23
C ASN A 43 -13.24 7.51 8.59
N SER A 44 -13.90 8.03 9.62
CA SER A 44 -13.71 9.42 10.07
C SER A 44 -12.41 9.62 10.83
N LYS A 45 -11.92 8.58 11.50
CA LYS A 45 -10.75 8.63 12.36
C LYS A 45 -9.48 8.08 11.73
N LEU A 46 -9.59 7.07 10.90
CA LEU A 46 -8.48 6.52 10.11
C LEU A 46 -8.88 6.57 8.63
N LYS A 47 -8.55 7.69 7.98
CA LYS A 47 -8.91 7.96 6.59
C LYS A 47 -7.98 7.21 5.62
N PHE A 48 -8.41 7.08 4.38
CA PHE A 48 -7.55 6.54 3.32
C PHE A 48 -6.24 7.34 3.23
N ARG A 49 -5.12 6.63 3.19
CA ARG A 49 -3.74 7.14 3.23
C ARG A 49 -3.29 7.75 4.57
N ASP A 50 -4.09 7.63 5.62
CA ASP A 50 -3.61 7.97 6.96
C ASP A 50 -2.56 6.97 7.42
N SER A 51 -1.58 7.49 8.16
CA SER A 51 -0.56 6.72 8.89
C SER A 51 -0.61 7.11 10.36
N ARG A 52 -0.66 6.13 11.28
CA ARG A 52 -0.77 6.38 12.72
C ARG A 52 0.03 5.39 13.54
N HIS A 53 0.49 5.86 14.69
CA HIS A 53 0.98 5.01 15.77
C HIS A 53 -0.20 4.61 16.65
N MET A 54 -0.36 3.32 16.91
CA MET A 54 -1.37 2.79 17.84
C MET A 54 -0.96 1.42 18.37
N PHE A 55 -1.70 0.93 19.38
CA PHE A 55 -1.53 -0.45 19.85
C PHE A 55 -2.50 -1.38 19.12
N ILE A 56 -1.95 -2.44 18.50
CA ILE A 56 -2.71 -3.45 17.78
C ILE A 56 -2.34 -4.82 18.31
N GLY A 57 -3.31 -5.58 18.81
CA GLY A 57 -3.02 -6.87 19.46
C GLY A 57 -2.11 -6.75 20.68
N GLY A 58 -2.16 -5.60 21.37
CA GLY A 58 -1.31 -5.33 22.53
C GLY A 58 0.12 -4.93 22.21
N VAL A 59 0.51 -4.78 20.94
CA VAL A 59 1.87 -4.37 20.53
C VAL A 59 1.87 -2.99 19.90
N PRO A 60 2.92 -2.17 20.11
CA PRO A 60 3.06 -0.87 19.47
C PRO A 60 3.29 -1.06 17.96
N ALA A 61 2.49 -0.41 17.15
CA ALA A 61 2.52 -0.55 15.70
C ALA A 61 2.38 0.80 14.98
N ILE A 62 2.87 0.86 13.76
CA ILE A 62 2.52 1.88 12.78
C ILE A 62 1.51 1.25 11.83
N ILE A 63 0.36 1.87 11.68
CA ILE A 63 -0.66 1.43 10.74
C ILE A 63 -0.82 2.44 9.61
N ASN A 64 -0.82 1.93 8.39
CA ASN A 64 -1.14 2.70 7.19
C ASN A 64 -2.46 2.18 6.60
N ARG A 65 -3.42 3.07 6.38
CA ARG A 65 -4.65 2.68 5.69
C ARG A 65 -4.45 2.72 4.18
N ILE A 66 -3.79 1.71 3.68
CA ILE A 66 -3.57 1.44 2.26
C ILE A 66 -3.66 -0.06 2.01
N SER A 67 -3.88 -0.46 0.76
CA SER A 67 -3.88 -1.87 0.37
C SER A 67 -3.47 -2.00 -1.09
N PHE A 68 -2.58 -2.93 -1.34
CA PHE A 68 -2.15 -3.26 -2.70
C PHE A 68 -3.20 -4.05 -3.49
N THR A 69 -4.11 -4.72 -2.79
CA THR A 69 -5.19 -5.48 -3.44
C THR A 69 -6.30 -4.59 -4.02
N GLY A 70 -6.32 -3.29 -3.69
CA GLY A 70 -7.41 -2.39 -4.04
C GLY A 70 -8.69 -2.56 -3.19
N GLU A 71 -8.72 -3.57 -2.30
CA GLU A 71 -9.77 -3.71 -1.29
C GLU A 71 -9.48 -2.82 -0.08
N LEU A 72 -10.48 -2.67 0.82
CA LEU A 72 -10.23 -2.08 2.13
C LEU A 72 -9.11 -2.86 2.82
N GLY A 73 -8.09 -2.18 3.30
CA GLY A 73 -6.96 -2.86 3.92
C GLY A 73 -6.05 -1.93 4.68
N TYR A 74 -5.11 -2.56 5.35
CA TYR A 74 -4.14 -1.91 6.21
C TYR A 74 -2.80 -2.60 6.12
N GLU A 75 -1.74 -1.81 6.12
CA GLU A 75 -0.37 -2.29 6.34
C GLU A 75 0.03 -1.93 7.76
N ILE A 76 0.49 -2.92 8.50
CA ILE A 76 0.80 -2.80 9.92
C ILE A 76 2.27 -3.13 10.10
N TYR A 77 3.04 -2.18 10.62
CA TYR A 77 4.48 -2.30 10.84
C TYR A 77 4.78 -2.33 12.33
N VAL A 78 5.57 -3.32 12.73
CA VAL A 78 6.00 -3.53 14.11
C VAL A 78 7.50 -3.80 14.19
N ALA A 79 8.11 -3.60 15.35
CA ALA A 79 9.47 -4.07 15.58
C ALA A 79 9.53 -5.61 15.41
N PRO A 80 10.65 -6.17 14.90
CA PRO A 80 10.74 -7.58 14.51
C PRO A 80 10.30 -8.58 15.59
N HIS A 81 10.63 -8.32 16.85
CA HIS A 81 10.27 -9.19 17.97
C HIS A 81 8.76 -9.24 18.30
N PHE A 82 7.95 -8.33 17.75
CA PHE A 82 6.49 -8.32 17.90
C PHE A 82 5.75 -8.98 16.73
N GLN A 83 6.43 -9.35 15.64
CA GLN A 83 5.79 -9.85 14.43
C GLN A 83 4.93 -11.09 14.69
N LEU A 84 5.48 -12.08 15.40
CA LEU A 84 4.73 -13.31 15.70
C LEU A 84 3.50 -13.02 16.55
N LYS A 85 3.66 -12.24 17.61
CA LYS A 85 2.53 -11.85 18.48
C LYS A 85 1.42 -11.15 17.69
N LEU A 86 1.77 -10.18 16.83
CA LEU A 86 0.80 -9.48 16.00
C LEU A 86 0.08 -10.44 15.03
N TYR A 87 0.83 -11.34 14.39
CA TYR A 87 0.26 -12.34 13.49
C TYR A 87 -0.77 -13.23 14.20
N GLU A 88 -0.42 -13.74 15.37
CA GLU A 88 -1.31 -14.60 16.18
C GLU A 88 -2.59 -13.87 16.59
N GLU A 89 -2.49 -12.62 17.03
CA GLU A 89 -3.65 -11.78 17.38
C GLU A 89 -4.58 -11.52 16.18
N ILE A 90 -3.99 -11.22 15.02
CA ILE A 90 -4.75 -11.02 13.78
C ILE A 90 -5.47 -12.33 13.39
N MET A 91 -4.76 -13.46 13.42
CA MET A 91 -5.33 -14.74 13.02
C MET A 91 -6.42 -15.20 13.99
N GLU A 92 -6.24 -15.00 15.29
CA GLU A 92 -7.24 -15.34 16.31
C GLU A 92 -8.51 -14.50 16.14
N ALA A 93 -8.37 -13.18 16.11
CA ALA A 93 -9.49 -12.26 15.91
C ALA A 93 -10.18 -12.44 14.55
N GLY A 94 -9.44 -12.90 13.55
CA GLY A 94 -9.92 -13.10 12.19
C GLY A 94 -10.71 -14.39 11.98
N LYS A 95 -10.71 -15.34 12.93
CA LYS A 95 -11.41 -16.63 12.78
C LYS A 95 -12.89 -16.47 12.44
N GLU A 96 -13.57 -15.58 13.13
CA GLU A 96 -15.00 -15.30 12.90
C GLU A 96 -15.28 -14.65 11.54
N PHE A 97 -14.29 -14.01 10.92
CA PHE A 97 -14.38 -13.42 9.59
C PHE A 97 -13.84 -14.35 8.49
N ASN A 98 -13.50 -15.60 8.87
CA ASN A 98 -12.91 -16.58 7.95
C ASN A 98 -11.62 -16.06 7.30
N ILE A 99 -10.75 -15.42 8.08
CA ILE A 99 -9.46 -14.93 7.59
C ILE A 99 -8.61 -16.08 7.04
N LYS A 100 -7.92 -15.80 5.95
CA LYS A 100 -6.98 -16.74 5.34
C LYS A 100 -5.69 -16.04 4.95
N PRO A 101 -4.54 -16.64 5.21
CA PRO A 101 -3.30 -16.15 4.61
C PRO A 101 -3.34 -16.37 3.09
N PHE A 102 -2.75 -15.44 2.34
CA PHE A 102 -2.62 -15.55 0.89
C PHE A 102 -1.20 -15.19 0.46
N GLY A 103 -0.73 -15.80 -0.61
CA GLY A 103 0.62 -15.61 -1.13
C GLY A 103 0.72 -14.52 -2.19
N GLY A 104 1.95 -14.22 -2.60
CA GLY A 104 2.25 -13.18 -3.57
C GLY A 104 1.57 -13.35 -4.94
N ARG A 105 1.36 -14.58 -5.41
CA ARG A 105 0.64 -14.82 -6.67
C ARG A 105 -0.83 -14.42 -6.59
N ALA A 106 -1.51 -14.77 -5.49
CA ALA A 106 -2.88 -14.34 -5.24
C ALA A 106 -2.97 -12.82 -5.10
N LEU A 107 -1.99 -12.19 -4.41
CA LEU A 107 -1.88 -10.75 -4.31
C LEU A 107 -1.82 -10.09 -5.69
N MET A 108 -1.00 -10.63 -6.60
CA MET A 108 -0.85 -10.12 -7.96
C MET A 108 -2.14 -10.26 -8.80
N SER A 109 -2.90 -11.31 -8.61
CA SER A 109 -4.22 -11.49 -9.26
C SER A 109 -5.23 -10.47 -8.71
N MET A 110 -5.33 -10.35 -7.40
CA MET A 110 -6.28 -9.43 -6.75
C MET A 110 -6.06 -7.96 -7.16
N ARG A 111 -4.79 -7.51 -7.27
CA ARG A 111 -4.52 -6.14 -7.71
C ARG A 111 -4.97 -5.90 -9.16
N LEU A 112 -4.80 -6.91 -10.03
CA LEU A 112 -5.23 -6.83 -11.44
C LEU A 112 -6.74 -6.71 -11.57
N GLU A 113 -7.51 -7.42 -10.77
CA GLU A 113 -8.98 -7.32 -10.73
C GLU A 113 -9.46 -5.89 -10.42
N LYS A 114 -8.63 -5.09 -9.75
CA LYS A 114 -8.88 -3.68 -9.43
C LYS A 114 -8.17 -2.71 -10.37
N ASN A 115 -7.56 -3.21 -11.44
CA ASN A 115 -6.73 -2.41 -12.34
C ASN A 115 -5.65 -1.60 -11.60
N TRP A 116 -5.02 -2.19 -10.58
CA TRP A 116 -3.96 -1.54 -9.82
C TRP A 116 -2.60 -1.98 -10.32
N GLY A 117 -1.82 -1.02 -10.84
CA GLY A 117 -0.48 -1.28 -11.35
C GLY A 117 0.54 -1.57 -10.26
N ALA A 118 1.53 -2.38 -10.57
CA ALA A 118 2.67 -2.67 -9.71
C ALA A 118 3.92 -1.96 -10.18
N TRP A 119 4.71 -1.43 -9.23
CA TRP A 119 6.04 -0.92 -9.52
C TRP A 119 6.92 -1.99 -10.13
N THR A 120 7.76 -1.59 -11.07
CA THR A 120 8.68 -2.44 -11.85
C THR A 120 8.02 -3.39 -12.85
N LEU A 121 6.72 -3.62 -12.76
CA LEU A 121 5.97 -4.41 -13.73
C LEU A 121 5.19 -3.52 -14.69
N ASP A 122 4.27 -2.72 -14.17
CA ASP A 122 3.40 -1.83 -14.95
C ASP A 122 3.91 -0.38 -14.91
N TYR A 123 4.36 0.08 -13.74
CA TYR A 123 4.92 1.41 -13.55
C TYR A 123 6.44 1.35 -13.71
N ARG A 124 6.90 1.58 -14.93
CA ARG A 124 8.31 1.52 -15.33
C ARG A 124 8.74 2.83 -15.98
N PRO A 125 10.05 3.11 -16.04
CA PRO A 125 10.57 4.29 -16.73
C PRO A 125 10.23 4.39 -18.23
N ASP A 126 9.81 3.28 -18.84
CA ASP A 126 9.41 3.20 -20.26
C ASP A 126 8.07 3.90 -20.53
N PHE A 127 7.28 4.16 -19.49
CA PHE A 127 5.95 4.74 -19.60
C PHE A 127 5.84 6.02 -18.79
N THR A 128 5.14 7.00 -19.35
CA THR A 128 4.85 8.26 -18.66
C THR A 128 3.77 8.06 -17.58
N ALA A 129 3.66 9.02 -16.67
CA ALA A 129 2.59 9.01 -15.67
C ALA A 129 1.20 9.05 -16.31
N LYS A 130 1.06 9.73 -17.45
CA LYS A 130 -0.21 9.80 -18.20
C LYS A 130 -0.59 8.44 -18.79
N GLU A 131 0.34 7.76 -19.43
CA GLU A 131 0.11 6.44 -20.00
C GLU A 131 -0.34 5.40 -18.96
N THR A 132 0.15 5.55 -17.72
CA THR A 132 -0.18 4.66 -16.61
C THR A 132 -1.37 5.14 -15.75
N GLY A 133 -1.97 6.31 -16.08
CA GLY A 133 -3.07 6.90 -15.31
C GLY A 133 -2.67 7.48 -13.95
N LEU A 134 -1.36 7.69 -13.72
CA LEU A 134 -0.84 8.27 -12.47
C LEU A 134 -0.71 9.81 -12.53
N ASP A 135 -0.97 10.43 -13.67
CA ASP A 135 -0.92 11.87 -13.88
C ASP A 135 -1.88 12.64 -12.95
N ILE A 136 -2.98 12.03 -12.54
CA ILE A 136 -3.93 12.59 -11.57
C ILE A 136 -3.29 12.88 -10.20
N PHE A 137 -2.15 12.26 -9.89
CA PHE A 137 -1.40 12.49 -8.65
C PHE A 137 -0.33 13.56 -8.77
N ILE A 138 -0.10 14.11 -9.96
CA ILE A 138 0.90 15.16 -10.19
C ILE A 138 0.28 16.52 -9.83
N ASN A 139 0.92 17.21 -8.90
CA ASN A 139 0.59 18.59 -8.62
C ASN A 139 1.39 19.50 -9.57
N TRP A 140 0.76 19.95 -10.64
CA TRP A 140 1.37 20.80 -11.65
C TRP A 140 1.65 22.24 -11.20
N ASP A 141 1.01 22.72 -10.13
CA ASP A 141 1.26 24.04 -9.56
C ASP A 141 2.56 24.08 -8.73
N LYS A 142 3.05 22.91 -8.34
CA LYS A 142 4.31 22.75 -7.62
C LYS A 142 5.47 22.66 -8.59
N ASP A 143 6.61 23.26 -8.21
CA ASP A 143 7.86 23.03 -8.91
C ASP A 143 8.54 21.74 -8.45
N PHE A 144 9.05 20.93 -9.39
CA PHE A 144 9.71 19.64 -9.13
C PHE A 144 10.68 19.26 -10.26
N ILE A 145 11.63 18.40 -9.94
CA ILE A 145 12.62 17.88 -10.90
C ILE A 145 11.91 17.09 -11.99
N GLY A 146 12.13 17.46 -13.27
CA GLY A 146 11.55 16.78 -14.43
C GLY A 146 10.18 17.32 -14.87
N LYS A 147 9.63 18.37 -14.23
CA LYS A 147 8.33 18.95 -14.58
C LYS A 147 8.20 19.30 -16.06
N GLU A 148 9.16 20.01 -16.62
CA GLU A 148 9.14 20.41 -18.04
C GLU A 148 9.08 19.20 -18.98
N ASN A 149 9.87 18.17 -18.71
CA ASN A 149 9.88 16.95 -19.52
C ASN A 149 8.57 16.19 -19.39
N ALA A 150 8.02 16.08 -18.18
CA ALA A 150 6.74 15.43 -17.94
C ALA A 150 5.56 16.19 -18.59
N GLN A 151 5.66 17.51 -18.76
CA GLN A 151 4.66 18.31 -19.49
C GLN A 151 4.76 18.15 -21.01
N LYS A 152 5.98 17.99 -21.54
CA LYS A 152 6.24 17.86 -22.99
C LYS A 152 5.96 16.44 -23.48
N ASP A 153 6.38 15.44 -22.72
CA ASP A 153 6.21 14.03 -23.08
C ASP A 153 5.01 13.44 -22.32
N GLN A 154 3.89 13.36 -23.02
CA GLN A 154 2.65 12.80 -22.48
C GLN A 154 2.48 11.32 -22.86
N GLY A 155 3.38 10.78 -23.68
CA GLY A 155 3.25 9.43 -24.23
C GLY A 155 2.07 9.25 -25.19
N SER A 156 1.94 8.08 -25.76
CA SER A 156 0.88 7.74 -26.72
C SER A 156 0.08 6.48 -26.38
N ASN A 157 0.50 5.76 -25.34
CA ASN A 157 -0.14 4.52 -24.93
C ASN A 157 -1.13 4.77 -23.79
N GLN A 158 -1.87 3.75 -23.43
CA GLN A 158 -2.75 3.75 -22.25
C GLN A 158 -2.73 2.38 -21.59
N LEU A 159 -2.53 2.35 -20.29
CA LEU A 159 -2.68 1.13 -19.50
C LEU A 159 -4.17 0.77 -19.40
N VAL A 160 -4.54 -0.40 -19.89
CA VAL A 160 -5.92 -0.89 -19.85
C VAL A 160 -5.97 -2.32 -19.30
N PRO A 161 -6.98 -2.67 -18.48
CA PRO A 161 -7.20 -4.05 -18.08
C PRO A 161 -7.83 -4.84 -19.23
N LEU A 162 -7.40 -6.09 -19.37
CA LEU A 162 -7.98 -7.03 -20.35
C LEU A 162 -8.59 -8.21 -19.62
N ILE A 163 -9.79 -8.61 -20.03
CA ILE A 163 -10.42 -9.85 -19.60
C ILE A 163 -10.20 -10.89 -20.68
N VAL A 164 -9.42 -11.91 -20.36
CA VAL A 164 -9.19 -13.04 -21.28
C VAL A 164 -10.25 -14.10 -21.01
N GLN A 165 -11.08 -14.35 -22.02
CA GLN A 165 -12.01 -15.48 -21.97
C GLN A 165 -11.27 -16.74 -22.42
N THR A 166 -11.06 -17.67 -21.51
CA THR A 166 -10.42 -18.94 -21.78
C THR A 166 -11.11 -20.05 -21.00
N ASN A 167 -11.11 -21.25 -21.60
CA ASN A 167 -11.53 -22.46 -20.91
C ASN A 167 -10.35 -23.22 -20.29
N ASP A 168 -9.13 -22.71 -20.48
CA ASP A 168 -7.91 -23.28 -19.89
C ASP A 168 -7.76 -22.71 -18.46
N ILE A 169 -7.81 -23.60 -17.47
CA ILE A 169 -7.59 -23.32 -16.05
C ILE A 169 -6.29 -23.97 -15.60
#